data_b336b89b990b40b7a1f1752f707d76c9
#
_entry.id   b336b89b990b40b7a1f1752f707d76c9
#
_cell.length_a   1.000
_cell.length_b   1.000
_cell.length_c   1.000
_cell.angle_alpha   90.00
_cell.angle_beta   90.00
_cell.angle_gamma   90.00
#
_symmetry.space_group_name_H-M   'P 1'
#
loop_
_entity.id
_entity.type
_entity.pdbx_description
1 polymer ?
#
loop_
_entity_poly.entity_id
_entity_poly.type
_entity_poly.pdbx_seq_one_letter_code
_entity_poly.pdbx_strand_id
1 'polypeptide(L)'
;DGNLTLVDYDGMFVPAMKGQKSPTIGTKDFSHPLRTIDDFDETIDDFALASIALSLKVISLKPSLFDEYGAADRLLFSADDYCDLSKSKVMAALLEQMNNEELTTLLSMFLLANAKKNLALCSFRLFVGKKPENKIELLSTEVTNEELSTAVRDDFRCLYSRDGRKLINAGRCCGKYIIKSGTMIICNRAFEHTQFWSVFLPESLTMIGECAFNGVPLKSIVIPSNVVYIGKDAFNRCKSLSSIVISNSVVGIENGAFRYCCSLEEIILPNKIKFITKSVFSGCRSLRRIMIPDGVLSIDDFAFAECNSLANINIPASVTGLGNGVFRRCSSLESIAVPSGVRLMTGNPFAGWNGQLQFLSSNFVYEDGVLYNKNKTKIISFRKRVKKYVIPECVTCIGDGAFMYCNILSSVIISEGVICIGANAFCGCNSLSSIVIPESVVKIGAGAFRRCWALQSIDILGEIDRIDNGTFSGCSSLKNVVIPNSVKYIGINAFWGCNSLSKVVIPENVTSIGDFAFSNCGSLSGINIPDSVTSVGGCAFMSCWSLPSSKEEEIISRFGERAMKETFD
;
A
#
# COMPACT_ATOMS: atom_id res chain seq x y z
N ASP A 1 22.55 -2.67 -20.52
CA ASP A 1 22.86 -4.07 -20.21
C ASP A 1 22.66 -4.46 -18.74
N GLY A 2 22.27 -3.53 -17.85
CA GLY A 2 21.98 -3.81 -16.45
C GLY A 2 23.16 -4.20 -15.55
N ASN A 3 24.37 -4.20 -16.08
CA ASN A 3 25.58 -4.48 -15.32
C ASN A 3 26.20 -3.16 -14.83
N LEU A 4 26.15 -2.90 -13.53
CA LEU A 4 26.90 -1.84 -12.88
C LEU A 4 28.36 -2.28 -12.71
N THR A 5 29.28 -1.54 -13.33
CA THR A 5 30.72 -1.71 -13.11
C THR A 5 31.18 -0.63 -12.15
N LEU A 6 31.58 -1.02 -10.94
CA LEU A 6 32.23 -0.12 -9.99
C LEU A 6 33.64 0.23 -10.49
N VAL A 7 33.95 1.51 -10.63
CA VAL A 7 35.19 2.01 -11.27
C VAL A 7 36.22 2.54 -10.27
N ASP A 8 35.85 2.70 -9.00
CA ASP A 8 36.72 3.19 -7.95
C ASP A 8 36.64 2.26 -6.72
N TYR A 9 37.79 1.63 -6.39
CA TYR A 9 37.90 0.66 -5.30
C TYR A 9 38.65 1.23 -4.09
N ASP A 10 39.06 2.49 -4.11
CA ASP A 10 39.79 3.11 -3.00
C ASP A 10 38.90 3.25 -1.78
N GLY A 11 39.21 2.50 -0.74
CA GLY A 11 38.45 2.49 0.52
C GLY A 11 37.39 1.38 0.66
N MET A 12 37.29 0.50 -0.32
CA MET A 12 36.43 -0.68 -0.19
C MET A 12 36.96 -1.70 0.82
N PHE A 13 36.06 -2.30 1.60
CA PHE A 13 36.43 -3.36 2.54
C PHE A 13 36.70 -4.68 1.81
N VAL A 14 37.84 -5.30 2.13
CA VAL A 14 38.18 -6.67 1.73
C VAL A 14 38.26 -7.54 3.00
N PRO A 15 37.70 -8.74 3.07
CA PRO A 15 37.66 -9.57 4.29
C PRO A 15 39.01 -9.78 4.96
N ALA A 16 40.11 -9.77 4.19
CA ALA A 16 41.51 -9.86 4.70
C ALA A 16 41.94 -8.62 5.50
N MET A 17 41.20 -7.52 5.44
CA MET A 17 41.52 -6.25 6.12
C MET A 17 40.70 -6.06 7.41
N LYS A 18 39.97 -7.07 7.84
CA LYS A 18 39.16 -7.02 9.07
C LYS A 18 40.03 -6.67 10.29
N GLY A 19 39.62 -5.62 11.01
CA GLY A 19 40.36 -5.12 12.18
C GLY A 19 41.41 -4.07 11.86
N GLN A 20 41.57 -3.65 10.61
CA GLN A 20 42.39 -2.49 10.20
C GLN A 20 41.53 -1.22 10.17
N LYS A 21 42.21 -0.06 10.09
CA LYS A 21 41.54 1.22 9.87
C LYS A 21 41.32 1.45 8.37
N SER A 22 40.23 2.12 8.01
CA SER A 22 40.02 2.49 6.62
C SER A 22 41.15 3.42 6.13
N PRO A 23 41.74 3.18 4.95
CA PRO A 23 42.75 4.05 4.38
C PRO A 23 42.20 5.43 4.00
N THR A 24 40.90 5.53 3.76
CA THR A 24 40.19 6.79 3.41
C THR A 24 38.81 6.83 4.05
N ILE A 25 38.25 8.04 4.19
CA ILE A 25 36.84 8.20 4.63
C ILE A 25 35.87 8.05 3.42
N GLY A 26 36.40 8.06 2.21
CA GLY A 26 35.65 8.07 0.96
C GLY A 26 35.13 9.47 0.58
N THR A 27 34.44 9.55 -0.55
CA THR A 27 33.85 10.80 -1.03
C THR A 27 32.62 11.15 -0.14
N LYS A 28 32.54 12.39 0.34
CA LYS A 28 31.52 12.84 1.29
C LYS A 28 30.09 12.57 0.80
N ASP A 29 29.83 12.70 -0.50
CA ASP A 29 28.50 12.52 -1.09
C ASP A 29 28.08 11.05 -1.23
N PHE A 30 28.98 10.11 -0.91
CA PHE A 30 28.69 8.67 -0.87
C PHE A 30 29.04 8.02 0.46
N SER A 31 29.37 8.80 1.48
CA SER A 31 29.74 8.28 2.80
C SER A 31 28.68 8.61 3.84
N HIS A 32 28.41 7.66 4.75
CA HIS A 32 27.54 7.93 5.88
C HIS A 32 28.06 9.11 6.71
N PRO A 33 27.21 10.10 7.10
CA PRO A 33 27.67 11.33 7.77
C PRO A 33 28.34 11.09 9.13
N LEU A 34 28.14 9.94 9.75
CA LEU A 34 28.78 9.55 11.02
C LEU A 34 29.95 8.60 10.84
N ARG A 35 30.40 8.33 9.60
CA ARG A 35 31.51 7.43 9.32
C ARG A 35 32.84 8.02 9.80
N THR A 36 33.67 7.17 10.42
CA THR A 36 35.04 7.45 10.82
C THR A 36 36.00 6.44 10.20
N ILE A 37 37.33 6.70 10.31
CA ILE A 37 38.36 5.76 9.83
C ILE A 37 38.38 4.44 10.61
N ASP A 38 37.75 4.40 11.79
CA ASP A 38 37.62 3.19 12.62
C ASP A 38 36.45 2.30 12.21
N ASP A 39 35.55 2.81 11.38
CA ASP A 39 34.39 2.07 10.84
C ASP A 39 34.81 1.36 9.53
N PHE A 40 35.63 0.30 9.65
CA PHE A 40 36.14 -0.44 8.51
C PHE A 40 35.82 -1.93 8.64
N ASP A 41 34.64 -2.28 8.17
CA ASP A 41 34.11 -3.65 8.18
C ASP A 41 33.38 -3.98 6.86
N GLU A 42 32.82 -5.17 6.78
CA GLU A 42 32.14 -5.70 5.60
C GLU A 42 30.83 -4.97 5.21
N THR A 43 30.38 -4.00 6.00
CA THR A 43 29.14 -3.23 5.79
C THR A 43 29.41 -1.79 5.40
N ILE A 44 30.68 -1.41 5.26
CA ILE A 44 31.11 -0.02 5.06
C ILE A 44 30.50 0.65 3.83
N ASP A 45 30.23 -0.14 2.78
CA ASP A 45 29.70 0.33 1.50
C ASP A 45 28.17 0.25 1.42
N ASP A 46 27.49 -0.31 2.41
CA ASP A 46 26.05 -0.52 2.37
C ASP A 46 25.26 0.80 2.24
N PHE A 47 25.72 1.86 2.90
CA PHE A 47 25.11 3.19 2.80
C PHE A 47 25.27 3.79 1.39
N ALA A 48 26.48 3.76 0.85
CA ALA A 48 26.76 4.26 -0.50
C ALA A 48 25.92 3.52 -1.54
N LEU A 49 25.87 2.20 -1.45
CA LEU A 49 25.06 1.37 -2.36
C LEU A 49 23.57 1.67 -2.26
N ALA A 50 23.04 1.88 -1.05
CA ALA A 50 21.64 2.23 -0.85
C ALA A 50 21.32 3.61 -1.46
N SER A 51 22.18 4.60 -1.28
CA SER A 51 22.05 5.94 -1.88
C SER A 51 22.09 5.91 -3.40
N ILE A 52 23.07 5.17 -3.96
CA ILE A 52 23.26 5.01 -5.41
C ILE A 52 22.04 4.34 -6.03
N ALA A 53 21.57 3.21 -5.47
CA ALA A 53 20.43 2.47 -6.00
C ALA A 53 19.14 3.29 -5.96
N LEU A 54 18.90 4.00 -4.86
CA LEU A 54 17.77 4.92 -4.74
C LEU A 54 17.83 6.02 -5.80
N SER A 55 18.99 6.68 -5.94
CA SER A 55 19.20 7.75 -6.91
C SER A 55 18.97 7.26 -8.34
N LEU A 56 19.54 6.13 -8.74
CA LEU A 56 19.39 5.57 -10.08
C LEU A 56 17.92 5.19 -10.37
N LYS A 57 17.22 4.63 -9.40
CA LYS A 57 15.79 4.31 -9.57
C LYS A 57 14.96 5.57 -9.78
N VAL A 58 15.20 6.60 -9.00
CA VAL A 58 14.51 7.88 -9.12
C VAL A 58 14.78 8.55 -10.47
N ILE A 59 16.04 8.60 -10.89
CA ILE A 59 16.43 9.13 -12.19
C ILE A 59 15.75 8.35 -13.32
N SER A 60 15.62 7.02 -13.19
CA SER A 60 14.92 6.20 -14.18
C SER A 60 13.43 6.52 -14.29
N LEU A 61 12.80 6.98 -13.21
CA LEU A 61 11.37 7.36 -13.19
C LEU A 61 11.14 8.81 -13.60
N LYS A 62 12.07 9.71 -13.26
CA LYS A 62 11.99 11.14 -13.54
C LYS A 62 13.39 11.70 -13.82
N PRO A 63 13.90 11.59 -15.07
CA PRO A 63 15.25 12.02 -15.44
C PRO A 63 15.58 13.48 -15.12
N SER A 64 14.59 14.37 -15.18
CA SER A 64 14.77 15.80 -14.87
C SER A 64 15.27 16.09 -13.45
N LEU A 65 15.13 15.14 -12.53
CA LEU A 65 15.68 15.29 -11.17
C LEU A 65 17.22 15.22 -11.16
N PHE A 66 17.82 14.54 -12.12
CA PHE A 66 19.27 14.57 -12.26
C PHE A 66 19.76 15.93 -12.75
N ASP A 67 19.03 16.56 -13.68
CA ASP A 67 19.36 17.90 -14.15
C ASP A 67 19.22 18.96 -13.04
N GLU A 68 18.28 18.75 -12.10
CA GLU A 68 17.99 19.69 -11.02
C GLU A 68 18.90 19.53 -9.81
N TYR A 69 19.22 18.28 -9.43
CA TYR A 69 19.93 17.96 -8.18
C TYR A 69 21.25 17.21 -8.37
N GLY A 70 21.50 16.63 -9.54
CA GLY A 70 22.74 15.92 -9.86
C GLY A 70 23.94 16.86 -10.06
N ALA A 71 25.15 16.32 -9.94
CA ALA A 71 26.40 17.01 -10.24
C ALA A 71 27.44 16.01 -10.76
N ALA A 72 28.61 16.51 -11.16
CA ALA A 72 29.70 15.69 -11.69
C ALA A 72 30.24 14.65 -10.68
N ASP A 73 30.10 14.94 -9.39
CA ASP A 73 30.62 14.17 -8.27
C ASP A 73 29.55 13.49 -7.41
N ARG A 74 28.25 13.62 -7.77
CA ARG A 74 27.13 13.01 -7.05
C ARG A 74 25.97 12.67 -7.99
N LEU A 75 25.11 11.73 -7.59
CA LEU A 75 23.89 11.41 -8.34
C LEU A 75 22.77 12.39 -8.00
N LEU A 76 22.17 12.28 -6.81
CA LEU A 76 21.09 13.18 -6.39
C LEU A 76 21.36 13.83 -5.02
N PHE A 77 21.83 13.04 -4.05
CA PHE A 77 22.05 13.51 -2.68
C PHE A 77 23.44 14.10 -2.50
N SER A 78 23.51 15.19 -1.75
CA SER A 78 24.76 15.78 -1.25
C SER A 78 25.05 15.34 0.18
N ALA A 79 26.28 15.57 0.65
CA ALA A 79 26.66 15.33 2.04
C ALA A 79 25.76 16.08 3.05
N ASP A 80 25.31 17.28 2.71
CA ASP A 80 24.43 18.09 3.55
C ASP A 80 23.02 17.49 3.64
N ASP A 81 22.52 16.87 2.55
CA ASP A 81 21.23 16.18 2.56
C ASP A 81 21.24 15.01 3.56
N TYR A 82 22.35 14.27 3.65
CA TYR A 82 22.48 13.13 4.56
C TYR A 82 22.53 13.55 6.04
N CYS A 83 23.02 14.75 6.33
CA CYS A 83 23.05 15.27 7.69
C CYS A 83 21.66 15.63 8.22
N ASP A 84 20.76 16.12 7.35
CA ASP A 84 19.38 16.44 7.73
C ASP A 84 18.40 16.23 6.55
N LEU A 85 17.99 14.98 6.35
CA LEU A 85 17.06 14.60 5.29
C LEU A 85 15.71 15.35 5.36
N SER A 86 15.35 15.90 6.52
CA SER A 86 14.11 16.66 6.68
C SER A 86 14.13 18.01 5.96
N LYS A 87 15.33 18.53 5.67
CA LYS A 87 15.55 19.78 4.95
C LYS A 87 15.94 19.57 3.48
N SER A 88 16.20 18.33 3.10
CA SER A 88 16.63 17.98 1.75
C SER A 88 15.50 18.24 0.72
N LYS A 89 15.80 19.04 -0.28
CA LYS A 89 14.92 19.29 -1.42
C LYS A 89 14.75 18.03 -2.28
N VAL A 90 15.83 17.25 -2.39
CA VAL A 90 15.81 15.94 -3.06
C VAL A 90 14.83 15.00 -2.38
N MET A 91 14.86 14.92 -1.05
CA MET A 91 13.90 14.12 -0.28
C MET A 91 12.45 14.56 -0.50
N ALA A 92 12.20 15.87 -0.52
CA ALA A 92 10.87 16.40 -0.78
C ALA A 92 10.37 16.00 -2.19
N ALA A 93 11.21 16.15 -3.21
CA ALA A 93 10.90 15.77 -4.58
C ALA A 93 10.70 14.24 -4.75
N LEU A 94 11.42 13.42 -3.98
CA LEU A 94 11.27 11.97 -3.92
C LEU A 94 9.93 11.54 -3.31
N LEU A 95 9.52 12.19 -2.24
CA LEU A 95 8.26 11.88 -1.55
C LEU A 95 7.03 12.13 -2.43
N GLU A 96 7.15 13.01 -3.43
CA GLU A 96 6.11 13.24 -4.45
C GLU A 96 5.96 12.06 -5.42
N GLN A 97 6.98 11.21 -5.58
CA GLN A 97 7.01 10.09 -6.52
C GLN A 97 6.63 8.73 -5.88
N MET A 98 6.14 8.71 -4.65
CA MET A 98 5.92 7.50 -3.81
C MET A 98 4.82 6.52 -4.29
N ASN A 99 4.37 6.61 -5.54
CA ASN A 99 3.40 5.66 -6.10
C ASN A 99 4.06 4.36 -6.64
N ASN A 100 5.39 4.23 -6.54
CA ASN A 100 6.14 3.07 -7.03
C ASN A 100 6.63 2.23 -5.83
N GLU A 101 6.23 0.95 -5.80
CA GLU A 101 6.52 0.02 -4.68
C GLU A 101 8.03 -0.24 -4.52
N GLU A 102 8.76 -0.35 -5.62
CA GLU A 102 10.21 -0.55 -5.60
C GLU A 102 10.93 0.70 -5.07
N LEU A 103 10.48 1.89 -5.48
CA LEU A 103 11.01 3.15 -4.97
C LEU A 103 10.78 3.28 -3.47
N THR A 104 9.59 2.90 -2.99
CA THR A 104 9.24 2.91 -1.56
C THR A 104 10.16 1.98 -0.77
N THR A 105 10.47 0.81 -1.32
CA THR A 105 11.38 -0.15 -0.71
C THR A 105 12.80 0.41 -0.62
N LEU A 106 13.34 0.93 -1.72
CA LEU A 106 14.68 1.52 -1.78
C LEU A 106 14.81 2.73 -0.85
N LEU A 107 13.79 3.58 -0.79
CA LEU A 107 13.76 4.72 0.12
C LEU A 107 13.75 4.27 1.59
N SER A 108 12.97 3.27 1.93
CA SER A 108 12.94 2.74 3.30
C SER A 108 14.29 2.18 3.72
N MET A 109 14.99 1.49 2.82
CA MET A 109 16.35 0.97 3.05
C MET A 109 17.36 2.11 3.23
N PHE A 110 17.30 3.12 2.37
CA PHE A 110 18.17 4.29 2.48
C PHE A 110 17.94 5.07 3.78
N LEU A 111 16.70 5.30 4.17
CA LEU A 111 16.36 5.96 5.45
C LEU A 111 16.88 5.17 6.65
N LEU A 112 16.81 3.84 6.58
CA LEU A 112 17.35 2.97 7.62
C LEU A 112 18.88 3.06 7.68
N ALA A 113 19.56 3.02 6.54
CA ALA A 113 21.01 3.17 6.45
C ALA A 113 21.46 4.53 7.00
N ASN A 114 20.73 5.60 6.68
CA ASN A 114 21.04 6.95 7.16
C ASN A 114 20.74 7.16 8.66
N ALA A 115 19.79 6.42 9.23
CA ALA A 115 19.40 6.60 10.63
C ALA A 115 20.30 5.88 11.64
N LYS A 116 21.16 4.97 11.21
CA LYS A 116 21.92 4.09 12.11
C LYS A 116 23.40 4.06 11.76
N LYS A 117 24.23 4.35 12.78
CA LYS A 117 25.69 4.16 12.69
C LYS A 117 26.09 2.68 12.48
N ASN A 118 25.23 1.74 12.86
CA ASN A 118 25.45 0.31 12.65
C ASN A 118 24.81 -0.14 11.35
N LEU A 119 25.57 -0.14 10.29
CA LEU A 119 25.18 -0.49 8.92
C LEU A 119 24.92 -2.00 8.73
N ALA A 120 25.30 -2.84 9.68
CA ALA A 120 25.10 -4.30 9.66
C ALA A 120 23.64 -4.77 9.50
N LEU A 121 22.66 -3.87 9.71
CA LEU A 121 21.24 -4.15 9.54
C LEU A 121 20.72 -3.81 8.13
N CYS A 122 21.53 -3.20 7.27
CA CYS A 122 21.18 -2.73 5.94
C CYS A 122 21.99 -3.45 4.87
N SER A 123 22.20 -4.76 5.01
CA SER A 123 22.95 -5.52 4.02
C SER A 123 22.26 -5.47 2.66
N PHE A 124 22.71 -4.56 1.80
CA PHE A 124 22.32 -4.47 0.38
C PHE A 124 22.66 -5.76 -0.40
N ARG A 125 23.51 -6.61 0.17
CA ARG A 125 23.86 -7.94 -0.36
C ARG A 125 22.66 -8.86 -0.55
N LEU A 126 21.55 -8.58 0.11
CA LEU A 126 20.29 -9.31 -0.12
C LEU A 126 19.63 -8.95 -1.47
N PHE A 127 20.03 -7.83 -2.10
CA PHE A 127 19.44 -7.36 -3.37
C PHE A 127 20.40 -7.44 -4.55
N VAL A 128 21.68 -7.26 -4.34
CA VAL A 128 22.69 -7.48 -5.38
C VAL A 128 23.11 -8.95 -5.30
N GLY A 129 22.29 -9.81 -5.92
CA GLY A 129 22.57 -11.24 -6.00
C GLY A 129 23.94 -11.50 -6.64
N LYS A 130 25.02 -11.55 -5.86
CA LYS A 130 26.07 -12.51 -6.19
C LYS A 130 25.40 -13.87 -6.04
N LYS A 131 25.07 -14.51 -7.17
CA LYS A 131 24.91 -15.96 -7.21
C LYS A 131 26.08 -16.54 -6.40
N PRO A 132 25.86 -17.22 -5.27
CA PRO A 132 26.90 -18.09 -4.74
C PRO A 132 27.16 -19.11 -5.86
N GLU A 133 28.42 -19.31 -6.23
CA GLU A 133 28.85 -20.33 -7.18
C GLU A 133 28.65 -21.79 -6.71
N ASN A 134 28.02 -21.97 -5.57
CA ASN A 134 27.33 -23.19 -5.24
C ASN A 134 25.90 -23.02 -5.75
N LYS A 135 25.51 -23.82 -6.74
CA LYS A 135 24.14 -24.05 -7.20
C LYS A 135 23.24 -24.46 -6.02
N ILE A 136 22.89 -23.52 -5.15
CA ILE A 136 21.59 -23.56 -4.52
C ILE A 136 20.67 -23.10 -5.65
N GLU A 137 20.08 -24.06 -6.37
CA GLU A 137 18.90 -23.80 -7.16
C GLU A 137 17.96 -23.05 -6.23
N LEU A 138 17.78 -21.75 -6.45
CA LEU A 138 16.69 -20.99 -5.85
C LEU A 138 15.42 -21.62 -6.42
N LEU A 139 14.91 -22.61 -5.71
CA LEU A 139 13.68 -23.29 -6.06
C LEU A 139 12.58 -22.25 -6.02
N SER A 140 12.15 -21.79 -7.19
CA SER A 140 11.04 -20.84 -7.34
C SER A 140 9.73 -21.47 -6.90
N THR A 141 8.83 -20.70 -6.30
CA THR A 141 7.44 -21.11 -6.02
C THR A 141 6.59 -21.14 -7.29
N GLU A 142 7.08 -20.58 -8.39
CA GLU A 142 6.47 -20.69 -9.72
C GLU A 142 6.77 -22.04 -10.34
N VAL A 143 5.86 -22.48 -11.20
CA VAL A 143 5.94 -23.77 -11.88
C VAL A 143 6.22 -23.51 -13.35
N THR A 144 7.28 -24.14 -13.88
CA THR A 144 7.62 -24.06 -15.30
C THR A 144 6.82 -25.08 -16.14
N ASN A 145 6.72 -24.84 -17.44
CA ASN A 145 6.08 -25.79 -18.36
C ASN A 145 6.80 -27.15 -18.38
N GLU A 146 8.12 -27.17 -18.20
CA GLU A 146 8.92 -28.39 -18.12
C GLU A 146 8.58 -29.18 -16.84
N GLU A 147 8.49 -28.51 -15.68
CA GLU A 147 8.07 -29.14 -14.43
C GLU A 147 6.66 -29.72 -14.54
N LEU A 148 5.73 -29.01 -15.20
CA LEU A 148 4.37 -29.50 -15.42
C LEU A 148 4.36 -30.76 -16.32
N SER A 149 5.16 -30.78 -17.37
CA SER A 149 5.19 -31.91 -18.34
C SER A 149 5.78 -33.19 -17.74
N THR A 150 6.67 -33.05 -16.75
CA THR A 150 7.35 -34.18 -16.10
C THR A 150 6.78 -34.51 -14.70
N ALA A 151 5.76 -33.79 -14.28
CA ALA A 151 5.18 -33.89 -12.94
C ALA A 151 4.53 -35.26 -12.67
N VAL A 152 4.63 -35.71 -11.42
CA VAL A 152 4.14 -37.02 -10.96
C VAL A 152 3.02 -36.84 -9.95
N ARG A 153 1.98 -37.70 -10.03
CA ARG A 153 0.87 -37.70 -9.06
C ARG A 153 1.12 -38.70 -7.93
N ASP A 154 0.69 -38.34 -6.73
CA ASP A 154 0.60 -39.29 -5.60
C ASP A 154 -0.78 -40.00 -5.56
N ASP A 155 -0.98 -40.84 -4.55
CA ASP A 155 -2.24 -41.59 -4.36
C ASP A 155 -3.46 -40.69 -4.12
N PHE A 156 -3.25 -39.47 -3.64
CA PHE A 156 -4.27 -38.43 -3.47
C PHE A 156 -4.46 -37.58 -4.74
N ARG A 157 -3.79 -37.95 -5.86
CA ARG A 157 -3.75 -37.21 -7.12
C ARG A 157 -3.11 -35.81 -7.01
N CYS A 158 -2.40 -35.52 -5.91
CA CYS A 158 -1.61 -34.30 -5.81
C CYS A 158 -0.41 -34.37 -6.75
N LEU A 159 -0.12 -33.25 -7.40
CA LEU A 159 0.91 -33.15 -8.43
C LEU A 159 2.20 -32.62 -7.82
N TYR A 160 3.28 -33.36 -8.00
CA TYR A 160 4.63 -33.00 -7.55
C TYR A 160 5.58 -32.85 -8.73
N SER A 161 6.65 -32.07 -8.57
CA SER A 161 7.81 -32.12 -9.46
C SER A 161 8.37 -33.55 -9.54
N ARG A 162 9.04 -33.90 -10.63
CA ARG A 162 9.61 -35.25 -10.86
C ARG A 162 10.54 -35.70 -9.73
N ASP A 163 11.28 -34.76 -9.14
CA ASP A 163 12.21 -35.00 -8.02
C ASP A 163 11.51 -34.98 -6.64
N GLY A 164 10.21 -34.70 -6.59
CA GLY A 164 9.40 -34.63 -5.37
C GLY A 164 9.64 -33.40 -4.50
N ARG A 165 10.53 -32.47 -4.88
CA ARG A 165 10.88 -31.31 -4.07
C ARG A 165 9.83 -30.21 -4.07
N LYS A 166 8.99 -30.14 -5.10
CA LYS A 166 7.90 -29.15 -5.21
C LYS A 166 6.54 -29.85 -5.19
N LEU A 167 5.64 -29.38 -4.34
CA LEU A 167 4.21 -29.68 -4.47
C LEU A 167 3.59 -28.60 -5.39
N ILE A 168 3.22 -29.04 -6.60
CA ILE A 168 2.73 -28.16 -7.67
C ILE A 168 1.23 -27.88 -7.51
N ASN A 169 0.44 -28.92 -7.29
CA ASN A 169 -1.02 -28.78 -7.18
C ASN A 169 -1.62 -29.94 -6.37
N ALA A 170 -2.43 -29.64 -5.39
CA ALA A 170 -3.08 -30.64 -4.53
C ALA A 170 -4.43 -31.13 -5.07
N GLY A 171 -4.80 -30.76 -6.30
CA GLY A 171 -6.03 -31.21 -6.96
C GLY A 171 -7.30 -30.66 -6.26
N ARG A 172 -8.40 -31.44 -6.36
CA ARG A 172 -9.69 -31.12 -5.72
C ARG A 172 -10.02 -32.09 -4.59
N CYS A 173 -9.02 -32.49 -3.82
CA CYS A 173 -9.19 -33.44 -2.73
C CYS A 173 -9.69 -32.77 -1.44
N CYS A 174 -10.14 -33.59 -0.49
CA CYS A 174 -10.65 -33.13 0.79
C CYS A 174 -10.12 -34.02 1.94
N GLY A 175 -10.28 -33.57 3.19
CA GLY A 175 -9.94 -34.34 4.37
C GLY A 175 -8.62 -33.95 5.01
N LYS A 176 -7.83 -34.96 5.39
CA LYS A 176 -6.48 -34.81 5.94
C LYS A 176 -5.46 -35.16 4.87
N TYR A 177 -4.37 -34.42 4.82
CA TYR A 177 -3.29 -34.69 3.88
C TYR A 177 -1.92 -34.52 4.55
N ILE A 178 -1.02 -35.45 4.23
CA ILE A 178 0.38 -35.40 4.68
C ILE A 178 1.24 -35.18 3.44
N ILE A 179 1.90 -34.03 3.38
CA ILE A 179 2.81 -33.70 2.27
C ILE A 179 4.03 -34.62 2.36
N LYS A 180 4.49 -35.13 1.23
CA LYS A 180 5.63 -36.06 1.13
C LYS A 180 6.88 -35.50 1.81
N SER A 181 7.58 -36.32 2.56
CA SER A 181 8.91 -35.99 3.07
C SER A 181 9.85 -35.68 1.91
N GLY A 182 10.75 -34.71 2.07
CA GLY A 182 11.62 -34.21 1.00
C GLY A 182 11.03 -33.06 0.18
N THR A 183 9.72 -32.75 0.33
CA THR A 183 9.14 -31.55 -0.31
C THR A 183 9.72 -30.30 0.37
N MET A 184 10.31 -29.43 -0.46
CA MET A 184 10.94 -28.18 -0.02
C MET A 184 10.06 -26.96 -0.31
N ILE A 185 9.20 -27.03 -1.31
CA ILE A 185 8.37 -25.90 -1.75
C ILE A 185 6.93 -26.34 -1.95
N ILE A 186 6.02 -25.54 -1.44
CA ILE A 186 4.62 -25.51 -1.85
C ILE A 186 4.48 -24.39 -2.87
N CYS A 187 4.17 -24.74 -4.12
CA CYS A 187 4.08 -23.78 -5.22
C CYS A 187 2.90 -22.82 -5.06
N ASN A 188 2.92 -21.78 -5.88
CA ASN A 188 1.83 -20.80 -5.92
C ASN A 188 0.50 -21.51 -6.22
N ARG A 189 -0.53 -21.17 -5.44
CA ARG A 189 -1.90 -21.71 -5.56
C ARG A 189 -2.03 -23.24 -5.44
N ALA A 190 -1.04 -23.92 -4.86
CA ALA A 190 -0.99 -25.39 -4.83
C ALA A 190 -2.23 -26.05 -4.20
N PHE A 191 -2.82 -25.45 -3.16
CA PHE A 191 -4.03 -25.93 -2.48
C PHE A 191 -5.27 -25.09 -2.79
N GLU A 192 -5.20 -24.14 -3.68
CA GLU A 192 -6.36 -23.31 -4.02
C GLU A 192 -7.53 -24.18 -4.52
N HIS A 193 -8.74 -23.91 -4.04
CA HIS A 193 -9.97 -24.69 -4.31
C HIS A 193 -10.01 -26.11 -3.72
N THR A 194 -9.05 -26.51 -2.89
CA THR A 194 -9.13 -27.80 -2.16
C THR A 194 -10.03 -27.68 -0.91
N GLN A 195 -10.49 -28.84 -0.40
CA GLN A 195 -11.30 -28.95 0.80
C GLN A 195 -10.58 -29.70 1.93
N PHE A 196 -9.26 -29.54 2.00
CA PHE A 196 -8.48 -30.08 3.10
C PHE A 196 -8.71 -29.24 4.37
N TRP A 197 -9.09 -29.90 5.46
CA TRP A 197 -9.26 -29.24 6.76
C TRP A 197 -8.06 -29.48 7.69
N SER A 198 -7.12 -30.35 7.31
CA SER A 198 -5.86 -30.60 8.02
C SER A 198 -4.77 -30.97 7.02
N VAL A 199 -3.66 -30.26 7.03
CA VAL A 199 -2.47 -30.52 6.21
C VAL A 199 -1.24 -30.57 7.11
N PHE A 200 -0.45 -31.63 6.97
CA PHE A 200 0.81 -31.80 7.70
C PHE A 200 1.97 -31.45 6.77
N LEU A 201 2.77 -30.48 7.20
CA LEU A 201 3.93 -29.98 6.45
C LEU A 201 5.19 -30.74 6.88
N PRO A 202 6.06 -31.17 5.92
CA PRO A 202 7.31 -31.84 6.27
C PRO A 202 8.37 -30.87 6.76
N GLU A 203 9.29 -31.33 7.61
CA GLU A 203 10.42 -30.53 8.11
C GLU A 203 11.36 -30.04 7.00
N SER A 204 11.37 -30.71 5.85
CA SER A 204 12.14 -30.27 4.66
C SER A 204 11.61 -29.00 4.00
N LEU A 205 10.40 -28.53 4.38
CA LEU A 205 9.75 -27.40 3.74
C LEU A 205 10.49 -26.09 4.06
N THR A 206 10.79 -25.31 3.03
CA THR A 206 11.50 -24.03 3.13
C THR A 206 10.64 -22.85 2.72
N MET A 207 9.71 -23.02 1.78
CA MET A 207 8.89 -21.94 1.22
C MET A 207 7.44 -22.34 1.01
N ILE A 208 6.55 -21.40 1.28
CA ILE A 208 5.11 -21.48 0.99
C ILE A 208 4.79 -20.37 -0.02
N GLY A 209 4.31 -20.74 -1.20
CA GLY A 209 4.07 -19.85 -2.33
C GLY A 209 2.87 -18.92 -2.19
N GLU A 210 2.73 -18.03 -3.18
CA GLU A 210 1.60 -17.10 -3.27
C GLU A 210 0.27 -17.86 -3.36
N CYS A 211 -0.74 -17.42 -2.58
CA CYS A 211 -2.07 -18.04 -2.56
C CYS A 211 -2.06 -19.56 -2.30
N ALA A 212 -0.99 -20.13 -1.76
CA ALA A 212 -0.82 -21.59 -1.65
C ALA A 212 -1.99 -22.29 -0.97
N PHE A 213 -2.55 -21.70 0.09
CA PHE A 213 -3.72 -22.20 0.84
C PHE A 213 -4.93 -21.24 0.77
N ASN A 214 -4.99 -20.38 -0.25
CA ASN A 214 -6.09 -19.40 -0.36
C ASN A 214 -7.47 -20.06 -0.35
N GLY A 215 -8.30 -19.68 0.64
CA GLY A 215 -9.67 -20.18 0.78
C GLY A 215 -9.80 -21.61 1.30
N VAL A 216 -8.72 -22.26 1.67
CA VAL A 216 -8.72 -23.63 2.20
C VAL A 216 -9.33 -23.65 3.60
N PRO A 217 -10.25 -24.58 3.93
CA PRO A 217 -10.93 -24.65 5.22
C PRO A 217 -10.09 -25.31 6.33
N LEU A 218 -8.81 -24.95 6.38
CA LEU A 218 -7.89 -25.42 7.43
C LEU A 218 -8.40 -24.99 8.81
N LYS A 219 -8.32 -25.90 9.80
CA LYS A 219 -8.63 -25.60 11.21
C LYS A 219 -7.39 -25.13 11.96
N SER A 220 -6.28 -25.78 11.72
CA SER A 220 -4.98 -25.43 12.29
C SER A 220 -3.86 -25.86 11.37
N ILE A 221 -2.69 -25.24 11.50
CA ILE A 221 -1.49 -25.62 10.78
C ILE A 221 -0.24 -25.26 11.59
N VAL A 222 0.80 -26.09 11.48
CA VAL A 222 2.11 -25.85 12.08
C VAL A 222 3.11 -25.61 10.95
N ILE A 223 3.77 -24.46 10.98
CA ILE A 223 4.82 -24.11 10.02
C ILE A 223 6.16 -24.63 10.55
N PRO A 224 6.84 -25.55 9.82
CA PRO A 224 8.05 -26.21 10.27
C PRO A 224 9.25 -25.27 10.46
N SER A 225 10.28 -25.80 11.13
CA SER A 225 11.47 -25.04 11.55
C SER A 225 12.39 -24.59 10.38
N ASN A 226 12.23 -25.16 9.21
CA ASN A 226 13.03 -24.79 8.02
C ASN A 226 12.34 -23.79 7.09
N VAL A 227 11.07 -23.45 7.35
CA VAL A 227 10.37 -22.45 6.54
C VAL A 227 10.92 -21.06 6.83
N VAL A 228 11.37 -20.39 5.78
CA VAL A 228 11.93 -19.04 5.85
C VAL A 228 10.97 -17.98 5.28
N TYR A 229 10.00 -18.38 4.45
CA TYR A 229 9.16 -17.46 3.72
C TYR A 229 7.71 -17.96 3.56
N ILE A 230 6.76 -17.06 3.83
CA ILE A 230 5.32 -17.26 3.62
C ILE A 230 4.86 -16.22 2.61
N GLY A 231 4.41 -16.69 1.44
CA GLY A 231 4.07 -15.89 0.28
C GLY A 231 2.83 -15.02 0.44
N LYS A 232 2.65 -14.12 -0.52
CA LYS A 232 1.50 -13.23 -0.60
C LYS A 232 0.19 -14.02 -0.62
N ASP A 233 -0.80 -13.57 0.18
CA ASP A 233 -2.11 -14.20 0.29
C ASP A 233 -2.08 -15.72 0.58
N ALA A 234 -0.97 -16.26 1.12
CA ALA A 234 -0.76 -17.70 1.27
C ALA A 234 -1.89 -18.41 2.02
N PHE A 235 -2.43 -17.81 3.09
CA PHE A 235 -3.57 -18.31 3.88
C PHE A 235 -4.79 -17.36 3.78
N ASN A 236 -4.85 -16.50 2.77
CA ASN A 236 -5.97 -15.58 2.59
C ASN A 236 -7.29 -16.36 2.56
N ARG A 237 -8.30 -15.86 3.28
CA ARG A 237 -9.64 -16.48 3.38
C ARG A 237 -9.67 -17.91 3.94
N CYS A 238 -8.65 -18.35 4.67
CA CYS A 238 -8.73 -19.55 5.50
C CYS A 238 -9.68 -19.29 6.69
N LYS A 239 -10.98 -19.20 6.40
CA LYS A 239 -11.99 -18.72 7.36
C LYS A 239 -12.12 -19.58 8.61
N SER A 240 -11.77 -20.86 8.54
CA SER A 240 -11.84 -21.83 9.64
C SER A 240 -10.55 -21.92 10.46
N LEU A 241 -9.46 -21.23 10.03
CA LEU A 241 -8.17 -21.28 10.70
C LEU A 241 -8.26 -20.56 12.05
N SER A 242 -8.28 -21.34 13.13
CA SER A 242 -8.37 -20.82 14.51
C SER A 242 -7.02 -20.68 15.18
N SER A 243 -6.04 -21.49 14.77
CA SER A 243 -4.69 -21.46 15.32
C SER A 243 -3.63 -21.75 14.26
N ILE A 244 -2.49 -21.06 14.38
CA ILE A 244 -1.31 -21.29 13.57
C ILE A 244 -0.06 -21.16 14.45
N VAL A 245 0.87 -22.09 14.29
CA VAL A 245 2.19 -22.00 14.92
C VAL A 245 3.20 -21.66 13.83
N ILE A 246 3.92 -20.56 13.98
CA ILE A 246 4.94 -20.11 13.04
C ILE A 246 6.31 -20.22 13.71
N SER A 247 7.24 -20.92 13.07
CA SER A 247 8.61 -21.03 13.57
C SER A 247 9.38 -19.71 13.49
N ASN A 248 10.31 -19.50 14.42
CA ASN A 248 11.23 -18.33 14.40
C ASN A 248 12.24 -18.34 13.23
N SER A 249 12.26 -19.38 12.39
CA SER A 249 13.00 -19.40 11.12
C SER A 249 12.43 -18.46 10.07
N VAL A 250 11.12 -18.17 10.14
CA VAL A 250 10.43 -17.32 9.17
C VAL A 250 10.93 -15.88 9.30
N VAL A 251 11.44 -15.34 8.19
CA VAL A 251 11.94 -13.96 8.10
C VAL A 251 11.04 -13.05 7.27
N GLY A 252 10.18 -13.63 6.42
CA GLY A 252 9.23 -12.91 5.56
C GLY A 252 7.83 -13.50 5.61
N ILE A 253 6.86 -12.63 5.90
CA ILE A 253 5.42 -12.88 5.78
C ILE A 253 4.86 -11.79 4.88
N GLU A 254 4.39 -12.19 3.70
CA GLU A 254 4.03 -11.28 2.63
C GLU A 254 2.61 -10.69 2.75
N ASN A 255 2.33 -9.73 1.87
CA ASN A 255 1.07 -9.00 1.85
C ASN A 255 -0.14 -9.94 1.87
N GLY A 256 -1.09 -9.68 2.76
CA GLY A 256 -2.34 -10.43 2.84
C GLY A 256 -2.22 -11.87 3.31
N ALA A 257 -1.05 -12.34 3.75
CA ALA A 257 -0.82 -13.77 4.03
C ALA A 257 -1.91 -14.41 4.91
N PHE A 258 -2.47 -13.69 5.89
CA PHE A 258 -3.57 -14.15 6.75
C PHE A 258 -4.85 -13.32 6.61
N ARG A 259 -4.98 -12.62 5.50
CA ARG A 259 -6.14 -11.76 5.27
C ARG A 259 -7.44 -12.59 5.30
N TYR A 260 -8.47 -12.10 6.01
CA TYR A 260 -9.76 -12.78 6.20
C TYR A 260 -9.67 -14.18 6.84
N CYS A 261 -8.67 -14.48 7.64
CA CYS A 261 -8.67 -15.62 8.58
C CYS A 261 -9.61 -15.28 9.74
N CYS A 262 -10.93 -15.34 9.48
CA CYS A 262 -11.93 -14.78 10.39
C CYS A 262 -12.00 -15.47 11.75
N SER A 263 -11.56 -16.73 11.86
CA SER A 263 -11.56 -17.52 13.10
C SER A 263 -10.24 -17.49 13.87
N LEU A 264 -9.20 -16.82 13.34
CA LEU A 264 -7.89 -16.75 13.99
C LEU A 264 -8.00 -15.91 15.26
N GLU A 265 -7.75 -16.54 16.43
CA GLU A 265 -7.90 -15.89 17.74
C GLU A 265 -6.62 -15.26 18.25
N GLU A 266 -5.50 -15.93 18.02
CA GLU A 266 -4.17 -15.42 18.37
C GLU A 266 -3.11 -15.94 17.41
N ILE A 267 -2.01 -15.20 17.31
CA ILE A 267 -0.84 -15.57 16.52
C ILE A 267 0.42 -15.05 17.20
N ILE A 268 1.44 -15.88 17.23
CA ILE A 268 2.78 -15.51 17.69
C ILE A 268 3.63 -15.26 16.46
N LEU A 269 4.14 -14.04 16.33
CA LEU A 269 4.96 -13.64 15.21
C LEU A 269 6.43 -14.00 15.43
N PRO A 270 7.14 -14.44 14.39
CA PRO A 270 8.58 -14.70 14.47
C PRO A 270 9.38 -13.44 14.83
N ASN A 271 10.40 -13.57 15.67
CA ASN A 271 11.19 -12.42 16.14
C ASN A 271 12.05 -11.75 15.04
N LYS A 272 12.26 -12.45 13.93
CA LYS A 272 13.12 -12.00 12.83
C LYS A 272 12.41 -11.12 11.81
N ILE A 273 11.07 -11.07 11.80
CA ILE A 273 10.34 -10.22 10.85
C ILE A 273 10.62 -8.74 11.11
N LYS A 274 10.74 -7.99 10.03
CA LYS A 274 11.01 -6.54 10.06
C LYS A 274 9.80 -5.70 9.72
N PHE A 275 8.81 -6.29 9.07
CA PHE A 275 7.64 -5.59 8.56
C PHE A 275 6.37 -6.36 8.90
N ILE A 276 5.36 -5.64 9.37
CA ILE A 276 3.98 -6.12 9.38
C ILE A 276 3.37 -5.64 8.06
N THR A 277 3.36 -6.53 7.08
CA THR A 277 3.10 -6.21 5.69
C THR A 277 1.64 -5.82 5.42
N LYS A 278 1.40 -5.23 4.24
CA LYS A 278 0.09 -4.72 3.83
C LYS A 278 -1.00 -5.78 3.95
N SER A 279 -2.08 -5.42 4.66
CA SER A 279 -3.29 -6.25 4.84
C SER A 279 -3.03 -7.63 5.44
N VAL A 280 -1.88 -7.91 6.05
CA VAL A 280 -1.49 -9.27 6.49
C VAL A 280 -2.52 -9.90 7.42
N PHE A 281 -3.13 -9.14 8.34
CA PHE A 281 -4.20 -9.59 9.25
C PHE A 281 -5.54 -8.91 8.99
N SER A 282 -5.69 -8.22 7.85
CA SER A 282 -6.94 -7.53 7.54
C SER A 282 -8.12 -8.50 7.55
N GLY A 283 -9.16 -8.19 8.31
CA GLY A 283 -10.37 -9.02 8.42
C GLY A 283 -10.21 -10.26 9.32
N CYS A 284 -9.16 -10.37 10.12
CA CYS A 284 -9.03 -11.37 11.18
C CYS A 284 -9.94 -10.98 12.35
N ARG A 285 -11.26 -11.17 12.18
CA ARG A 285 -12.28 -10.61 13.07
C ARG A 285 -12.25 -11.17 14.48
N SER A 286 -11.76 -12.40 14.67
CA SER A 286 -11.64 -13.07 15.98
C SER A 286 -10.29 -12.82 16.66
N LEU A 287 -9.33 -12.15 16.02
CA LEU A 287 -8.00 -11.92 16.56
C LEU A 287 -8.09 -11.03 17.80
N ARG A 288 -7.78 -11.60 18.97
CA ARG A 288 -7.91 -10.94 20.29
C ARG A 288 -6.60 -10.32 20.75
N ARG A 289 -5.48 -10.98 20.46
CA ARG A 289 -4.14 -10.58 20.88
C ARG A 289 -3.13 -10.83 19.78
N ILE A 290 -2.19 -9.93 19.68
CA ILE A 290 -0.99 -10.09 18.87
C ILE A 290 0.16 -9.36 19.52
N MET A 291 1.32 -9.99 19.58
CA MET A 291 2.56 -9.36 20.02
C MET A 291 3.38 -9.02 18.78
N ILE A 292 3.67 -7.74 18.62
CA ILE A 292 4.54 -7.26 17.55
C ILE A 292 5.98 -7.32 18.08
N PRO A 293 6.90 -8.05 17.42
CA PRO A 293 8.29 -8.15 17.86
C PRO A 293 9.02 -6.80 17.89
N ASP A 294 9.89 -6.61 18.87
CA ASP A 294 10.67 -5.37 19.04
C ASP A 294 11.58 -5.01 17.86
N GLY A 295 11.80 -5.94 16.93
CA GLY A 295 12.58 -5.69 15.72
C GLY A 295 11.80 -5.15 14.52
N VAL A 296 10.48 -4.97 14.65
CA VAL A 296 9.62 -4.51 13.56
C VAL A 296 9.83 -3.02 13.32
N LEU A 297 9.99 -2.63 12.05
CA LEU A 297 10.30 -1.27 11.61
C LEU A 297 9.10 -0.52 11.03
N SER A 298 8.19 -1.23 10.37
CA SER A 298 6.94 -0.64 9.87
C SER A 298 5.73 -1.56 10.03
N ILE A 299 4.56 -0.91 10.12
CA ILE A 299 3.25 -1.55 10.04
C ILE A 299 2.55 -0.92 8.85
N ASP A 300 2.37 -1.73 7.79
CA ASP A 300 1.94 -1.23 6.49
C ASP A 300 0.41 -1.08 6.38
N ASP A 301 -0.05 -0.61 5.21
CA ASP A 301 -1.45 -0.29 4.96
C ASP A 301 -2.40 -1.43 5.32
N PHE A 302 -3.46 -1.11 6.06
CA PHE A 302 -4.54 -2.04 6.42
C PHE A 302 -4.09 -3.29 7.18
N ALA A 303 -2.90 -3.31 7.75
CA ALA A 303 -2.32 -4.52 8.36
C ALA A 303 -3.25 -5.20 9.38
N PHE A 304 -3.94 -4.42 10.22
CA PHE A 304 -4.92 -4.89 11.22
C PHE A 304 -6.34 -4.42 10.95
N ALA A 305 -6.63 -3.94 9.73
CA ALA A 305 -7.97 -3.45 9.42
C ALA A 305 -9.04 -4.52 9.66
N GLU A 306 -10.16 -4.14 10.28
CA GLU A 306 -11.29 -5.03 10.61
C GLU A 306 -10.93 -6.21 11.55
N CYS A 307 -9.88 -6.07 12.38
CA CYS A 307 -9.61 -6.94 13.51
C CYS A 307 -10.55 -6.56 14.68
N ASN A 308 -11.81 -6.93 14.57
CA ASN A 308 -12.88 -6.40 15.42
C ASN A 308 -12.74 -6.82 16.89
N SER A 309 -12.15 -7.98 17.17
CA SER A 309 -11.94 -8.51 18.54
C SER A 309 -10.61 -8.11 19.15
N LEU A 310 -9.73 -7.39 18.43
CA LEU A 310 -8.43 -6.96 18.94
C LEU A 310 -8.64 -5.93 20.04
N ALA A 311 -8.38 -6.33 21.28
CA ALA A 311 -8.63 -5.49 22.45
C ALA A 311 -7.45 -4.58 22.78
N ASN A 312 -6.23 -5.09 22.59
CA ASN A 312 -4.99 -4.40 22.92
C ASN A 312 -3.94 -4.65 21.84
N ILE A 313 -3.11 -3.63 21.61
CA ILE A 313 -1.92 -3.75 20.76
C ILE A 313 -0.80 -2.88 21.34
N ASN A 314 0.39 -3.44 21.42
CA ASN A 314 1.59 -2.69 21.74
C ASN A 314 2.38 -2.47 20.46
N ILE A 315 2.64 -1.21 20.12
CA ILE A 315 3.48 -0.83 18.99
C ILE A 315 4.90 -0.62 19.53
N PRO A 316 5.89 -1.46 19.13
CA PRO A 316 7.26 -1.32 19.64
C PRO A 316 7.90 0.03 19.28
N ALA A 317 8.85 0.46 20.11
CA ALA A 317 9.60 1.71 19.88
C ALA A 317 10.45 1.66 18.58
N SER A 318 10.74 0.47 18.07
CA SER A 318 11.44 0.25 16.81
C SER A 318 10.62 0.67 15.58
N VAL A 319 9.29 0.77 15.70
CA VAL A 319 8.41 1.12 14.57
C VAL A 319 8.61 2.58 14.21
N THR A 320 9.01 2.82 12.96
CA THR A 320 9.25 4.16 12.40
C THR A 320 8.14 4.61 11.45
N GLY A 321 7.38 3.68 10.88
CA GLY A 321 6.32 3.97 9.92
C GLY A 321 4.99 3.29 10.23
N LEU A 322 3.88 4.01 10.02
CA LEU A 322 2.51 3.50 10.05
C LEU A 322 1.82 3.78 8.72
N GLY A 323 1.25 2.74 8.13
CA GLY A 323 0.50 2.78 6.89
C GLY A 323 -0.90 3.36 7.04
N ASN A 324 -1.59 3.51 5.92
CA ASN A 324 -2.97 3.96 5.87
C ASN A 324 -3.92 2.87 6.42
N GLY A 325 -4.91 3.27 7.23
CA GLY A 325 -5.96 2.37 7.70
C GLY A 325 -5.48 1.18 8.53
N VAL A 326 -4.29 1.24 9.14
CA VAL A 326 -3.72 0.14 9.94
C VAL A 326 -4.73 -0.43 10.91
N PHE A 327 -5.42 0.44 11.68
CA PHE A 327 -6.39 0.07 12.71
C PHE A 327 -7.84 0.35 12.29
N ARG A 328 -8.09 0.41 10.99
CA ARG A 328 -9.42 0.70 10.47
C ARG A 328 -10.44 -0.29 11.00
N ARG A 329 -11.51 0.23 11.65
CA ARG A 329 -12.62 -0.56 12.20
C ARG A 329 -12.22 -1.64 13.24
N CYS A 330 -11.12 -1.46 13.96
CA CYS A 330 -10.80 -2.29 15.14
C CYS A 330 -11.72 -1.89 16.30
N SER A 331 -12.95 -2.41 16.31
CA SER A 331 -14.02 -1.91 17.20
C SER A 331 -13.79 -2.19 18.69
N SER A 332 -13.06 -3.25 19.04
CA SER A 332 -12.74 -3.60 20.43
C SER A 332 -11.45 -2.95 20.94
N LEU A 333 -10.67 -2.30 20.06
CA LEU A 333 -9.41 -1.68 20.46
C LEU A 333 -9.70 -0.34 21.16
N GLU A 334 -9.48 -0.30 22.46
CA GLU A 334 -9.87 0.85 23.28
C GLU A 334 -8.86 1.99 23.20
N SER A 335 -7.56 1.68 23.13
CA SER A 335 -6.51 2.68 23.11
C SER A 335 -5.32 2.27 22.27
N ILE A 336 -4.61 3.25 21.74
CA ILE A 336 -3.33 3.09 21.03
C ILE A 336 -2.35 4.13 21.54
N ALA A 337 -1.16 3.69 21.94
CA ALA A 337 -0.01 4.56 22.16
C ALA A 337 0.90 4.51 20.93
N VAL A 338 1.08 5.66 20.27
CA VAL A 338 2.03 5.80 19.14
C VAL A 338 3.40 6.11 19.70
N PRO A 339 4.40 5.19 19.55
CA PRO A 339 5.71 5.36 20.18
C PRO A 339 6.51 6.51 19.57
N SER A 340 7.53 6.97 20.31
CA SER A 340 8.43 8.07 19.91
C SER A 340 9.20 7.77 18.62
N GLY A 341 9.40 6.50 18.26
CA GLY A 341 10.07 6.07 17.05
C GLY A 341 9.34 6.40 15.76
N VAL A 342 8.01 6.57 15.79
CA VAL A 342 7.21 6.82 14.58
C VAL A 342 7.52 8.19 14.00
N ARG A 343 7.96 8.20 12.74
CA ARG A 343 8.35 9.39 11.98
C ARG A 343 7.53 9.60 10.72
N LEU A 344 6.91 8.53 10.21
CA LEU A 344 6.15 8.55 8.95
C LEU A 344 4.74 7.98 9.15
N MET A 345 3.76 8.65 8.55
CA MET A 345 2.40 8.13 8.32
C MET A 345 2.04 8.37 6.85
N THR A 346 1.81 7.29 6.09
CA THR A 346 1.52 7.38 4.66
C THR A 346 0.08 7.78 4.34
N GLY A 347 -0.80 7.78 5.34
CA GLY A 347 -2.19 8.19 5.26
C GLY A 347 -2.77 8.31 6.66
N ASN A 348 -4.04 7.94 6.86
CA ASN A 348 -4.69 7.92 8.17
C ASN A 348 -4.69 6.51 8.78
N PRO A 349 -3.74 6.15 9.66
CA PRO A 349 -3.69 4.84 10.29
C PRO A 349 -4.95 4.48 11.09
N PHE A 350 -5.67 5.49 11.56
CA PHE A 350 -6.78 5.40 12.50
C PHE A 350 -8.16 5.60 11.84
N ALA A 351 -8.24 5.53 10.52
CA ALA A 351 -9.48 5.76 9.76
C ALA A 351 -10.64 4.89 10.28
N GLY A 352 -11.72 5.52 10.76
CA GLY A 352 -12.90 4.82 11.29
C GLY A 352 -12.67 4.04 12.59
N TRP A 353 -11.57 4.29 13.32
CA TRP A 353 -11.35 3.82 14.68
C TRP A 353 -11.55 4.98 15.67
N ASN A 354 -12.23 4.73 16.79
CA ASN A 354 -12.71 5.76 17.71
C ASN A 354 -12.16 5.64 19.14
N GLY A 355 -11.20 4.76 19.41
CA GLY A 355 -10.58 4.59 20.74
C GLY A 355 -9.71 5.76 21.16
N GLN A 356 -9.08 5.68 22.32
CA GLN A 356 -8.18 6.71 22.85
C GLN A 356 -6.83 6.67 22.15
N LEU A 357 -6.29 7.84 21.81
CA LEU A 357 -5.02 7.98 21.11
C LEU A 357 -4.03 8.77 21.94
N GLN A 358 -2.88 8.16 22.24
CA GLN A 358 -1.76 8.80 22.92
C GLN A 358 -0.58 8.91 21.96
N PHE A 359 0.02 10.08 21.83
CA PHE A 359 1.22 10.31 21.03
C PHE A 359 2.43 10.52 21.91
N LEU A 360 3.48 9.71 21.71
CA LEU A 360 4.80 9.88 22.30
C LEU A 360 5.81 10.43 21.28
N SER A 361 5.45 10.41 19.99
CA SER A 361 6.29 10.94 18.90
C SER A 361 6.16 12.46 18.78
N SER A 362 7.29 13.16 18.74
CA SER A 362 7.37 14.61 18.52
C SER A 362 7.26 15.02 17.03
N ASN A 363 7.14 14.05 16.12
CA ASN A 363 7.00 14.30 14.68
C ASN A 363 5.57 14.66 14.26
N PHE A 364 4.62 14.57 15.18
CA PHE A 364 3.21 14.86 14.96
C PHE A 364 2.65 15.70 16.07
N VAL A 365 1.59 16.44 15.78
CA VAL A 365 0.83 17.20 16.77
C VAL A 365 -0.56 16.59 16.85
N TYR A 366 -0.94 16.10 18.03
CA TYR A 366 -2.30 15.63 18.31
C TYR A 366 -2.93 16.55 19.34
N GLU A 367 -3.86 17.35 18.90
CA GLU A 367 -4.55 18.30 19.79
C GLU A 367 -6.04 18.36 19.45
N ASP A 368 -6.85 18.47 20.47
CA ASP A 368 -8.31 18.62 20.36
C ASP A 368 -8.93 17.64 19.34
N GLY A 369 -8.49 16.38 19.36
CA GLY A 369 -9.01 15.31 18.53
C GLY A 369 -8.62 15.39 17.04
N VAL A 370 -7.64 16.19 16.68
CA VAL A 370 -7.10 16.27 15.31
C VAL A 370 -5.61 15.97 15.32
N LEU A 371 -5.20 15.05 14.44
CA LEU A 371 -3.80 14.71 14.23
C LEU A 371 -3.28 15.45 13.01
N TYR A 372 -2.17 16.15 13.21
CA TYR A 372 -1.46 16.90 12.19
C TYR A 372 -0.03 16.37 12.00
N ASN A 373 0.60 16.75 10.90
CA ASN A 373 2.06 16.70 10.79
C ASN A 373 2.70 17.72 11.78
N LYS A 374 4.02 17.64 11.94
CA LYS A 374 4.77 18.48 12.90
C LYS A 374 4.50 19.99 12.78
N ASN A 375 4.37 20.49 11.56
CA ASN A 375 4.17 21.92 11.27
C ASN A 375 2.70 22.34 11.19
N LYS A 376 1.76 21.44 11.48
CA LYS A 376 0.30 21.62 11.37
C LYS A 376 -0.21 22.01 9.97
N THR A 377 0.61 21.83 8.94
CA THR A 377 0.22 22.13 7.55
C THR A 377 -0.62 21.02 6.90
N LYS A 378 -0.63 19.81 7.46
CA LYS A 378 -1.40 18.67 6.95
C LYS A 378 -2.23 18.03 8.06
N ILE A 379 -3.55 17.87 7.80
CA ILE A 379 -4.41 17.02 8.64
C ILE A 379 -4.19 15.57 8.24
N ILE A 380 -3.82 14.72 9.19
CA ILE A 380 -3.62 13.27 8.99
C ILE A 380 -4.86 12.49 9.41
N SER A 381 -5.47 12.84 10.55
CA SER A 381 -6.65 12.16 11.07
C SER A 381 -7.54 13.10 11.86
N PHE A 382 -8.79 13.22 11.47
CA PHE A 382 -9.82 13.96 12.21
C PHE A 382 -10.65 12.98 13.04
N ARG A 383 -10.72 13.21 14.33
CA ARG A 383 -11.33 12.30 15.31
C ARG A 383 -12.37 12.98 16.22
N LYS A 384 -12.68 14.25 15.95
CA LYS A 384 -13.73 14.97 16.68
C LYS A 384 -15.11 14.43 16.33
N ARG A 385 -15.98 14.38 17.33
CA ARG A 385 -17.39 14.03 17.15
C ARG A 385 -18.25 15.29 17.11
N VAL A 386 -18.07 16.11 16.10
CA VAL A 386 -18.79 17.38 15.91
C VAL A 386 -19.56 17.39 14.58
N LYS A 387 -20.62 18.21 14.52
CA LYS A 387 -21.42 18.34 13.27
C LYS A 387 -20.79 19.31 12.29
N LYS A 388 -20.04 20.31 12.79
CA LYS A 388 -19.42 21.36 11.97
C LYS A 388 -17.95 21.48 12.32
N TYR A 389 -17.11 21.69 11.32
CA TYR A 389 -15.69 21.93 11.52
C TYR A 389 -15.17 22.95 10.50
N VAL A 390 -14.31 23.83 10.97
CA VAL A 390 -13.57 24.78 10.14
C VAL A 390 -12.12 24.33 10.11
N ILE A 391 -11.59 24.10 8.92
CA ILE A 391 -10.18 23.74 8.74
C ILE A 391 -9.33 24.97 9.06
N PRO A 392 -8.31 24.86 9.94
CA PRO A 392 -7.44 25.98 10.29
C PRO A 392 -6.70 26.55 9.07
N GLU A 393 -6.45 27.86 9.06
CA GLU A 393 -5.76 28.56 7.97
C GLU A 393 -4.33 28.08 7.71
N CYS A 394 -3.66 27.53 8.74
CA CYS A 394 -2.31 26.97 8.61
C CYS A 394 -2.28 25.65 7.82
N VAL A 395 -3.44 25.03 7.54
CA VAL A 395 -3.53 23.75 6.84
C VAL A 395 -3.49 23.98 5.34
N THR A 396 -2.50 23.44 4.68
CA THR A 396 -2.35 23.47 3.21
C THR A 396 -2.78 22.16 2.55
N CYS A 397 -2.89 21.06 3.29
CA CYS A 397 -3.28 19.77 2.76
C CYS A 397 -4.20 18.98 3.71
N ILE A 398 -5.30 18.48 3.17
CA ILE A 398 -6.14 17.46 3.82
C ILE A 398 -5.59 16.11 3.38
N GLY A 399 -5.02 15.35 4.31
CA GLY A 399 -4.35 14.08 4.02
C GLY A 399 -5.28 12.95 3.57
N ASP A 400 -4.69 11.87 3.06
CA ASP A 400 -5.44 10.70 2.62
C ASP A 400 -6.24 10.09 3.76
N GLY A 401 -7.55 9.91 3.54
CA GLY A 401 -8.47 9.39 4.54
C GLY A 401 -8.62 10.24 5.81
N ALA A 402 -8.19 11.50 5.82
CA ALA A 402 -8.15 12.33 7.03
C ALA A 402 -9.49 12.41 7.76
N PHE A 403 -10.61 12.55 7.04
CA PHE A 403 -11.97 12.57 7.57
C PHE A 403 -12.77 11.29 7.27
N MET A 404 -12.09 10.21 6.87
CA MET A 404 -12.78 8.97 6.47
C MET A 404 -13.70 8.46 7.60
N TYR A 405 -14.97 8.19 7.25
CA TYR A 405 -16.04 7.73 8.17
C TYR A 405 -16.41 8.70 9.30
N CYS A 406 -16.18 10.01 9.14
CA CYS A 406 -16.70 11.03 10.05
C CYS A 406 -18.23 11.20 9.87
N ASN A 407 -18.99 10.18 10.27
CA ASN A 407 -20.43 10.05 9.97
C ASN A 407 -21.31 11.14 10.62
N ILE A 408 -20.82 11.85 11.64
CA ILE A 408 -21.56 12.91 12.34
C ILE A 408 -21.34 14.27 11.67
N LEU A 409 -20.24 14.42 10.93
CA LEU A 409 -19.82 15.66 10.30
C LEU A 409 -20.77 16.03 9.16
N SER A 410 -21.58 17.07 9.36
CA SER A 410 -22.57 17.52 8.38
C SER A 410 -22.12 18.73 7.56
N SER A 411 -21.11 19.47 8.04
CA SER A 411 -20.58 20.65 7.37
C SER A 411 -19.08 20.81 7.67
N VAL A 412 -18.32 21.08 6.61
CA VAL A 412 -16.88 21.44 6.68
C VAL A 412 -16.66 22.70 5.89
N ILE A 413 -15.96 23.65 6.51
CA ILE A 413 -15.46 24.85 5.83
C ILE A 413 -13.98 24.61 5.53
N ILE A 414 -13.61 24.61 4.29
CA ILE A 414 -12.23 24.49 3.82
C ILE A 414 -11.67 25.89 3.64
N SER A 415 -10.56 26.19 4.34
CA SER A 415 -9.90 27.51 4.26
C SER A 415 -9.19 27.71 2.91
N GLU A 416 -9.03 28.96 2.51
CA GLU A 416 -8.35 29.37 1.26
C GLU A 416 -6.86 28.99 1.20
N GLY A 417 -6.26 28.57 2.30
CA GLY A 417 -4.89 28.04 2.33
C GLY A 417 -4.73 26.60 1.85
N VAL A 418 -5.85 25.86 1.70
CA VAL A 418 -5.80 24.43 1.32
C VAL A 418 -5.55 24.27 -0.17
N ILE A 419 -4.44 23.61 -0.52
CA ILE A 419 -4.00 23.37 -1.90
C ILE A 419 -4.43 21.97 -2.39
N CYS A 420 -4.49 20.99 -1.47
CA CYS A 420 -4.81 19.59 -1.86
C CYS A 420 -5.77 18.88 -0.90
N ILE A 421 -6.64 18.05 -1.48
CA ILE A 421 -7.50 17.10 -0.79
C ILE A 421 -7.05 15.70 -1.19
N GLY A 422 -6.61 14.90 -0.23
CA GLY A 422 -6.04 13.57 -0.43
C GLY A 422 -7.06 12.51 -0.86
N ALA A 423 -6.55 11.35 -1.24
CA ALA A 423 -7.39 10.21 -1.61
C ALA A 423 -8.28 9.77 -0.43
N ASN A 424 -9.54 9.47 -0.71
CA ASN A 424 -10.54 9.07 0.29
C ASN A 424 -10.69 10.04 1.48
N ALA A 425 -10.27 11.30 1.36
CA ALA A 425 -10.20 12.25 2.47
C ALA A 425 -11.52 12.37 3.26
N PHE A 426 -12.65 12.44 2.58
CA PHE A 426 -14.00 12.47 3.15
C PHE A 426 -14.81 11.19 2.87
N CYS A 427 -14.16 10.10 2.47
CA CYS A 427 -14.86 8.87 2.13
C CYS A 427 -15.76 8.39 3.28
N GLY A 428 -17.05 8.18 3.01
CA GLY A 428 -18.02 7.71 3.99
C GLY A 428 -18.43 8.75 5.03
N CYS A 429 -18.28 10.05 4.76
CA CYS A 429 -18.88 11.13 5.57
C CYS A 429 -20.37 11.21 5.27
N ASN A 430 -21.13 10.27 5.86
CA ASN A 430 -22.52 10.01 5.48
C ASN A 430 -23.52 11.13 5.81
N SER A 431 -23.14 12.07 6.70
CA SER A 431 -23.97 13.21 7.06
C SER A 431 -23.57 14.52 6.35
N LEU A 432 -22.46 14.53 5.60
CA LEU A 432 -21.99 15.71 4.89
C LEU A 432 -22.97 16.05 3.77
N SER A 433 -23.68 17.17 3.92
CA SER A 433 -24.78 17.54 3.01
C SER A 433 -24.36 18.45 1.88
N SER A 434 -23.38 19.30 2.12
CA SER A 434 -22.78 20.20 1.12
C SER A 434 -21.35 20.54 1.48
N ILE A 435 -20.57 20.90 0.48
CA ILE A 435 -19.19 21.37 0.67
C ILE A 435 -18.81 22.31 -0.48
N VAL A 436 -18.04 23.34 -0.14
CA VAL A 436 -17.40 24.25 -1.13
C VAL A 436 -15.91 23.95 -1.13
N ILE A 437 -15.37 23.70 -2.30
CA ILE A 437 -13.95 23.52 -2.55
C ILE A 437 -13.39 24.87 -3.01
N PRO A 438 -12.53 25.55 -2.24
CA PRO A 438 -12.06 26.90 -2.54
C PRO A 438 -11.15 26.94 -3.78
N GLU A 439 -10.93 28.16 -4.32
CA GLU A 439 -10.11 28.40 -5.50
C GLU A 439 -8.66 27.92 -5.34
N SER A 440 -8.15 27.93 -4.13
CA SER A 440 -6.79 27.48 -3.81
C SER A 440 -6.54 25.98 -4.08
N VAL A 441 -7.61 25.15 -4.12
CA VAL A 441 -7.47 23.71 -4.29
C VAL A 441 -7.22 23.36 -5.75
N VAL A 442 -6.05 22.79 -6.03
CA VAL A 442 -5.63 22.35 -7.37
C VAL A 442 -5.68 20.83 -7.54
N LYS A 443 -5.92 20.07 -6.46
CA LYS A 443 -5.94 18.60 -6.50
C LYS A 443 -6.99 18.02 -5.57
N ILE A 444 -7.83 17.12 -6.13
CA ILE A 444 -8.75 16.28 -5.37
C ILE A 444 -8.41 14.81 -5.68
N GLY A 445 -8.03 14.04 -4.68
CA GLY A 445 -7.59 12.65 -4.84
C GLY A 445 -8.72 11.66 -5.08
N ALA A 446 -8.34 10.47 -5.55
CA ALA A 446 -9.27 9.38 -5.84
C ALA A 446 -10.17 9.06 -4.63
N GLY A 447 -11.47 8.90 -4.89
CA GLY A 447 -12.45 8.57 -3.87
C GLY A 447 -12.66 9.61 -2.77
N ALA A 448 -12.18 10.85 -2.96
CA ALA A 448 -12.17 11.88 -1.90
C ALA A 448 -13.54 12.04 -1.21
N PHE A 449 -14.63 11.96 -1.94
CA PHE A 449 -16.01 12.03 -1.43
C PHE A 449 -16.80 10.73 -1.60
N ARG A 450 -16.11 9.61 -1.84
CA ARG A 450 -16.75 8.32 -2.06
C ARG A 450 -17.72 7.98 -0.91
N ARG A 451 -18.95 7.55 -1.25
CA ARG A 451 -20.01 7.18 -0.29
C ARG A 451 -20.41 8.30 0.69
N CYS A 452 -20.32 9.56 0.29
CA CYS A 452 -20.96 10.67 1.00
C CYS A 452 -22.47 10.68 0.63
N TRP A 453 -23.23 9.78 1.23
CA TRP A 453 -24.60 9.51 0.81
C TRP A 453 -25.54 10.71 0.93
N ALA A 454 -25.32 11.58 1.92
CA ALA A 454 -26.15 12.77 2.14
C ALA A 454 -25.70 13.98 1.29
N LEU A 455 -24.59 13.91 0.55
CA LEU A 455 -24.06 15.03 -0.22
C LEU A 455 -25.02 15.40 -1.35
N GLN A 456 -25.67 16.57 -1.26
CA GLN A 456 -26.66 17.05 -2.22
C GLN A 456 -26.05 17.98 -3.24
N SER A 457 -25.05 18.78 -2.86
CA SER A 457 -24.34 19.71 -3.71
C SER A 457 -22.87 19.81 -3.35
N ILE A 458 -22.06 20.08 -4.35
CA ILE A 458 -20.65 20.42 -4.23
C ILE A 458 -20.32 21.53 -5.22
N ASP A 459 -19.67 22.59 -4.73
CA ASP A 459 -19.18 23.68 -5.54
C ASP A 459 -17.64 23.57 -5.60
N ILE A 460 -17.10 23.33 -6.79
CA ILE A 460 -15.65 23.23 -7.03
C ILE A 460 -15.21 24.52 -7.68
N LEU A 461 -14.65 25.43 -6.89
CA LEU A 461 -14.15 26.72 -7.38
C LEU A 461 -12.69 26.62 -7.86
N GLY A 462 -11.95 25.61 -7.37
CA GLY A 462 -10.54 25.38 -7.70
C GLY A 462 -10.33 24.86 -9.12
N GLU A 463 -9.20 25.24 -9.71
CA GLU A 463 -8.78 24.77 -11.04
C GLU A 463 -8.11 23.38 -10.97
N ILE A 464 -8.92 22.35 -10.90
CA ILE A 464 -8.45 20.97 -10.91
C ILE A 464 -8.35 20.44 -12.35
N ASP A 465 -7.31 19.64 -12.64
CA ASP A 465 -7.07 19.08 -13.99
C ASP A 465 -7.89 17.81 -14.28
N ARG A 466 -8.46 17.18 -13.26
CA ARG A 466 -9.23 15.93 -13.36
C ARG A 466 -10.23 15.73 -12.24
N ILE A 467 -11.30 15.00 -12.53
CA ILE A 467 -12.10 14.29 -11.52
C ILE A 467 -11.52 12.88 -11.42
N ASP A 468 -10.83 12.57 -10.35
CA ASP A 468 -10.09 11.32 -10.20
C ASP A 468 -11.00 10.09 -10.00
N ASN A 469 -10.44 8.88 -10.01
CA ASN A 469 -11.20 7.64 -9.92
C ASN A 469 -12.07 7.60 -8.66
N GLY A 470 -13.37 7.33 -8.85
CA GLY A 470 -14.33 7.18 -7.77
C GLY A 470 -14.55 8.39 -6.87
N THR A 471 -14.13 9.60 -7.28
CA THR A 471 -14.19 10.82 -6.44
C THR A 471 -15.56 11.01 -5.78
N PHE A 472 -16.64 10.87 -6.53
CA PHE A 472 -18.02 10.98 -6.04
C PHE A 472 -18.80 9.66 -6.06
N SER A 473 -18.09 8.54 -6.20
CA SER A 473 -18.73 7.21 -6.28
C SER A 473 -19.63 6.96 -5.08
N GLY A 474 -20.92 6.67 -5.32
CA GLY A 474 -21.92 6.39 -4.30
C GLY A 474 -22.43 7.63 -3.55
N CYS A 475 -22.25 8.85 -4.08
CA CYS A 475 -22.93 10.05 -3.58
C CYS A 475 -24.41 10.05 -4.04
N SER A 476 -25.21 9.17 -3.47
CA SER A 476 -26.57 8.85 -3.95
C SER A 476 -27.54 10.02 -3.91
N SER A 477 -27.29 11.04 -3.06
CA SER A 477 -28.12 12.25 -2.95
C SER A 477 -27.63 13.42 -3.80
N LEU A 478 -26.49 13.29 -4.51
CA LEU A 478 -25.91 14.37 -5.31
C LEU A 478 -26.83 14.69 -6.50
N LYS A 479 -27.38 15.91 -6.51
CA LYS A 479 -28.36 16.35 -7.52
C LYS A 479 -27.70 17.03 -8.70
N ASN A 480 -26.71 17.88 -8.41
CA ASN A 480 -26.02 18.69 -9.40
C ASN A 480 -24.53 18.74 -9.05
N VAL A 481 -23.72 18.82 -10.07
CA VAL A 481 -22.28 19.08 -9.97
C VAL A 481 -21.87 19.98 -11.14
N VAL A 482 -21.10 21.02 -10.83
CA VAL A 482 -20.44 21.84 -11.84
C VAL A 482 -19.01 21.34 -11.96
N ILE A 483 -18.68 20.81 -13.13
CA ILE A 483 -17.31 20.36 -13.44
C ILE A 483 -16.53 21.59 -13.93
N PRO A 484 -15.39 21.94 -13.29
CA PRO A 484 -14.57 23.08 -13.71
C PRO A 484 -14.07 22.94 -15.16
N ASN A 485 -13.95 24.06 -15.86
CA ASN A 485 -13.45 24.08 -17.24
C ASN A 485 -12.00 23.59 -17.39
N SER A 486 -11.22 23.62 -16.32
CA SER A 486 -9.84 23.11 -16.27
C SER A 486 -9.75 21.58 -16.36
N VAL A 487 -10.87 20.86 -16.14
CA VAL A 487 -10.89 19.38 -16.12
C VAL A 487 -10.69 18.81 -17.53
N LYS A 488 -9.70 17.93 -17.67
CA LYS A 488 -9.34 17.21 -18.90
C LYS A 488 -9.76 15.75 -18.88
N TYR A 489 -9.97 15.17 -17.70
CA TYR A 489 -10.24 13.75 -17.52
C TYR A 489 -11.27 13.50 -16.43
N ILE A 490 -12.25 12.62 -16.71
CA ILE A 490 -13.21 12.08 -15.72
C ILE A 490 -12.86 10.61 -15.49
N GLY A 491 -12.48 10.26 -14.27
CA GLY A 491 -11.92 8.96 -13.89
C GLY A 491 -12.91 7.81 -13.86
N ILE A 492 -12.37 6.61 -13.70
CA ILE A 492 -13.13 5.37 -13.54
C ILE A 492 -14.06 5.48 -12.32
N ASN A 493 -15.34 5.09 -12.46
CA ASN A 493 -16.34 5.17 -11.39
C ASN A 493 -16.52 6.57 -10.77
N ALA A 494 -16.11 7.65 -11.41
CA ALA A 494 -16.06 8.99 -10.82
C ALA A 494 -17.40 9.42 -10.19
N PHE A 495 -18.52 9.14 -10.85
CA PHE A 495 -19.90 9.39 -10.39
C PHE A 495 -20.73 8.11 -10.29
N TRP A 496 -20.09 6.94 -10.20
CA TRP A 496 -20.81 5.68 -10.10
C TRP A 496 -21.82 5.70 -8.94
N GLY A 497 -23.09 5.36 -9.23
CA GLY A 497 -24.13 5.28 -8.20
C GLY A 497 -24.59 6.63 -7.64
N CYS A 498 -24.38 7.74 -8.37
CA CYS A 498 -24.97 9.05 -8.07
C CYS A 498 -26.44 9.06 -8.51
N ASN A 499 -27.29 8.31 -7.82
CA ASN A 499 -28.65 7.99 -8.23
C ASN A 499 -29.54 9.23 -8.44
N SER A 500 -29.29 10.32 -7.69
CA SER A 500 -30.07 11.57 -7.77
C SER A 500 -29.52 12.58 -8.78
N LEU A 501 -28.38 12.30 -9.42
CA LEU A 501 -27.75 13.20 -10.38
C LEU A 501 -28.59 13.30 -11.64
N SER A 502 -29.20 14.49 -11.86
CA SER A 502 -30.19 14.69 -12.92
C SER A 502 -29.61 15.32 -14.18
N LYS A 503 -28.61 16.19 -14.03
CA LYS A 503 -27.98 16.88 -15.15
C LYS A 503 -26.50 17.07 -14.91
N VAL A 504 -25.69 16.84 -15.95
CA VAL A 504 -24.25 17.09 -15.97
C VAL A 504 -23.88 17.83 -17.25
N VAL A 505 -23.06 18.88 -17.09
CA VAL A 505 -22.42 19.57 -18.21
C VAL A 505 -20.95 19.19 -18.20
N ILE A 506 -20.50 18.53 -19.24
CA ILE A 506 -19.09 18.17 -19.43
C ILE A 506 -18.41 19.31 -20.15
N PRO A 507 -17.34 19.90 -19.58
CA PRO A 507 -16.60 21.01 -20.20
C PRO A 507 -15.90 20.62 -21.51
N GLU A 508 -15.69 21.61 -22.37
CA GLU A 508 -15.04 21.45 -23.68
C GLU A 508 -13.56 21.02 -23.61
N ASN A 509 -12.93 21.09 -22.46
CA ASN A 509 -11.55 20.62 -22.26
C ASN A 509 -11.45 19.13 -21.88
N VAL A 510 -12.58 18.45 -21.61
CA VAL A 510 -12.57 17.02 -21.27
C VAL A 510 -12.32 16.20 -22.53
N THR A 511 -11.27 15.39 -22.51
CA THR A 511 -10.86 14.52 -23.62
C THR A 511 -11.25 13.05 -23.41
N SER A 512 -11.44 12.62 -22.15
CA SER A 512 -11.77 11.22 -21.87
C SER A 512 -12.64 11.04 -20.62
N ILE A 513 -13.48 10.01 -20.68
CA ILE A 513 -14.38 9.55 -19.62
C ILE A 513 -14.04 8.09 -19.34
N GLY A 514 -13.76 7.74 -18.07
CA GLY A 514 -13.34 6.40 -17.64
C GLY A 514 -14.47 5.37 -17.61
N ASP A 515 -14.10 4.11 -17.40
CA ASP A 515 -15.05 3.00 -17.24
C ASP A 515 -16.01 3.26 -16.07
N PHE A 516 -17.29 2.93 -16.26
CA PHE A 516 -18.36 3.08 -15.25
C PHE A 516 -18.52 4.51 -14.70
N ALA A 517 -17.99 5.54 -15.34
CA ALA A 517 -17.89 6.90 -14.78
C ALA A 517 -19.24 7.45 -14.31
N PHE A 518 -20.32 7.25 -15.05
CA PHE A 518 -21.70 7.62 -14.71
C PHE A 518 -22.64 6.41 -14.55
N SER A 519 -22.09 5.22 -14.45
CA SER A 519 -22.92 4.00 -14.28
C SER A 519 -23.78 4.11 -13.02
N ASN A 520 -25.01 3.60 -13.11
CA ASN A 520 -26.03 3.69 -12.05
C ASN A 520 -26.41 5.12 -11.63
N CYS A 521 -26.33 6.10 -12.55
CA CYS A 521 -26.91 7.43 -12.38
C CYS A 521 -28.38 7.42 -12.84
N GLY A 522 -29.25 6.74 -12.09
CA GLY A 522 -30.62 6.43 -12.52
C GLY A 522 -31.50 7.63 -12.85
N SER A 523 -31.24 8.81 -12.26
CA SER A 523 -31.99 10.06 -12.53
C SER A 523 -31.37 10.92 -13.63
N LEU A 524 -30.26 10.51 -14.24
CA LEU A 524 -29.57 11.33 -15.25
C LEU A 524 -30.40 11.43 -16.52
N SER A 525 -31.07 12.58 -16.68
CA SER A 525 -31.95 12.88 -17.81
C SER A 525 -31.32 13.85 -18.82
N GLY A 526 -30.24 14.53 -18.44
CA GLY A 526 -29.52 15.47 -19.31
C GLY A 526 -28.02 15.42 -19.15
N ILE A 527 -27.35 15.15 -20.25
CA ILE A 527 -25.87 15.22 -20.34
C ILE A 527 -25.51 15.78 -21.71
N ASN A 528 -24.58 16.74 -21.76
CA ASN A 528 -23.89 17.08 -22.99
C ASN A 528 -22.53 16.39 -23.01
N ILE A 529 -22.13 15.84 -24.12
CA ILE A 529 -20.79 15.27 -24.32
C ILE A 529 -20.16 16.04 -25.47
N PRO A 530 -19.21 16.96 -25.18
CA PRO A 530 -18.61 17.80 -26.22
C PRO A 530 -17.77 16.98 -27.21
N ASP A 531 -17.44 17.57 -28.35
CA ASP A 531 -16.66 16.93 -29.40
C ASP A 531 -15.20 16.68 -28.99
N SER A 532 -14.71 17.39 -27.99
CA SER A 532 -13.40 17.18 -27.37
C SER A 532 -13.26 15.79 -26.74
N VAL A 533 -14.36 15.16 -26.31
CA VAL A 533 -14.34 13.80 -25.76
C VAL A 533 -14.13 12.81 -26.89
N THR A 534 -12.92 12.24 -26.95
CA THR A 534 -12.51 11.24 -27.95
C THR A 534 -12.54 9.82 -27.43
N SER A 535 -12.60 9.62 -26.10
CA SER A 535 -12.60 8.28 -25.47
C SER A 535 -13.63 8.19 -24.35
N VAL A 536 -14.46 7.15 -24.41
CA VAL A 536 -15.40 6.77 -23.36
C VAL A 536 -15.18 5.31 -23.00
N GLY A 537 -15.01 5.05 -21.69
CA GLY A 537 -14.77 3.73 -21.14
C GLY A 537 -15.99 2.80 -21.18
N GLY A 538 -15.75 1.52 -20.91
CA GLY A 538 -16.80 0.51 -20.86
C GLY A 538 -17.84 0.82 -19.77
N CYS A 539 -19.13 0.55 -20.07
CA CYS A 539 -20.24 0.74 -19.15
C CYS A 539 -20.33 2.15 -18.51
N ALA A 540 -19.72 3.17 -19.15
CA ALA A 540 -19.65 4.52 -18.59
C ALA A 540 -21.04 5.10 -18.25
N PHE A 541 -22.07 4.74 -18.99
CA PHE A 541 -23.47 5.18 -18.80
C PHE A 541 -24.44 4.01 -18.52
N MET A 542 -23.93 2.86 -18.11
CA MET A 542 -24.76 1.70 -17.78
C MET A 542 -25.77 2.05 -16.69
N SER A 543 -27.06 1.61 -16.85
CA SER A 543 -28.12 1.82 -15.88
C SER A 543 -28.47 3.31 -15.60
N CYS A 544 -28.32 4.19 -16.60
CA CYS A 544 -28.82 5.56 -16.59
C CYS A 544 -30.28 5.60 -17.12
N TRP A 545 -31.21 5.05 -16.35
CA TRP A 545 -32.58 4.77 -16.78
C TRP A 545 -33.40 6.00 -17.23
N SER A 546 -32.99 7.21 -16.88
CA SER A 546 -33.67 8.45 -17.23
C SER A 546 -33.08 9.14 -18.47
N LEU A 547 -32.05 8.57 -19.10
CA LEU A 547 -31.51 9.13 -20.34
C LEU A 547 -32.55 8.99 -21.47
N PRO A 548 -32.77 10.05 -22.26
CA PRO A 548 -33.60 9.98 -23.46
C PRO A 548 -32.99 9.03 -24.49
N SER A 549 -33.84 8.25 -25.21
CA SER A 549 -33.37 7.31 -26.25
C SER A 549 -32.49 7.99 -27.32
N SER A 550 -32.80 9.23 -27.69
CA SER A 550 -31.97 10.01 -28.62
C SER A 550 -30.56 10.26 -28.12
N LYS A 551 -30.38 10.38 -26.78
CA LYS A 551 -29.07 10.59 -26.19
C LYS A 551 -28.31 9.26 -26.05
N GLU A 552 -29.01 8.16 -25.79
CA GLU A 552 -28.41 6.82 -25.81
C GLU A 552 -27.91 6.49 -27.22
N GLU A 553 -28.72 6.76 -28.26
CA GLU A 553 -28.32 6.58 -29.65
C GLU A 553 -27.07 7.42 -30.03
N GLU A 554 -27.01 8.68 -29.61
CA GLU A 554 -25.84 9.55 -29.79
C GLU A 554 -24.59 8.94 -29.15
N ILE A 555 -24.68 8.48 -27.90
CA ILE A 555 -23.57 7.86 -27.17
C ILE A 555 -23.11 6.58 -27.87
N ILE A 556 -24.03 5.73 -28.28
CA ILE A 556 -23.73 4.49 -28.98
C ILE A 556 -23.07 4.78 -30.35
N SER A 557 -23.62 5.76 -31.07
CA SER A 557 -23.06 6.16 -32.38
C SER A 557 -21.64 6.66 -32.30
N ARG A 558 -21.31 7.46 -31.26
CA ARG A 558 -19.99 8.07 -31.10
C ARG A 558 -18.96 7.11 -30.46
N PHE A 559 -19.36 6.25 -29.51
CA PHE A 559 -18.43 5.52 -28.64
C PHE A 559 -18.67 4.00 -28.63
N GLY A 560 -19.71 3.54 -29.32
CA GLY A 560 -20.06 2.12 -29.39
C GLY A 560 -20.93 1.65 -28.20
N GLU A 561 -21.56 0.50 -28.37
CA GLU A 561 -22.45 -0.12 -27.36
C GLU A 561 -21.79 -0.38 -26.01
N ARG A 562 -20.47 -0.59 -26.00
CA ARG A 562 -19.70 -0.84 -24.78
C ARG A 562 -19.81 0.30 -23.75
N ALA A 563 -20.11 1.53 -24.20
CA ALA A 563 -20.31 2.66 -23.30
C ALA A 563 -21.59 2.54 -22.45
N MET A 564 -22.59 1.76 -22.95
CA MET A 564 -23.91 1.61 -22.33
C MET A 564 -24.10 0.25 -21.62
N LYS A 565 -23.42 -0.79 -22.07
CA LYS A 565 -23.60 -2.16 -21.54
C LYS A 565 -22.29 -2.97 -21.56
N GLU A 566 -22.22 -4.02 -20.74
CA GLU A 566 -21.16 -5.01 -20.87
C GLU A 566 -21.29 -5.74 -22.20
N THR A 567 -20.26 -5.69 -23.03
CA THR A 567 -20.11 -6.58 -24.19
C THR A 567 -19.28 -7.77 -23.74
N PHE A 568 -19.88 -8.93 -23.71
CA PHE A 568 -19.16 -10.20 -23.55
C PHE A 568 -18.60 -10.57 -24.92
N ASP A 569 -17.31 -10.29 -25.15
CA ASP A 569 -16.54 -10.85 -26.26
C ASP A 569 -16.00 -12.24 -25.91
#